data_59747d511529be999690fde3a1af6124
#
_entry.id   59747d511529be999690fde3a1af6124
#
_cell.length_a   1.000
_cell.length_b   1.000
_cell.length_c   1.000
_cell.angle_alpha   90.00
_cell.angle_beta   90.00
_cell.angle_gamma   90.00
#
_symmetry.space_group_name_H-M   'P 1'
#
loop_
_entity.id
_entity.type
_entity.pdbx_description
1 polymer ?
#
loop_
_entity_poly.entity_id
_entity_poly.type
_entity_poly.pdbx_seq_one_letter_code
_entity_poly.pdbx_strand_id
1 'polypeptide(L)'
;MSNKIIHLLLNDFAAVGYGIATLGEHDMLTLQRGTAQPQGTRLVVGAGTGLGVCMLNWQGEGYAVHPSEAGHTDFAPLDATQDALLASLRKPFGRVSYERIVSGPGLLRIFSFLQNEGGGMPSRQLLEAMQKQDEAAAISEFAVNKLDPLAVRALDMFIDGLGL
;
A
#
# COMPACT_ATOMS: atom_id res chain seq x y z
N MET A 1 -24.82 -13.26 38.83
CA MET A 1 -23.62 -13.53 37.96
C MET A 1 -23.20 -12.20 37.39
N SER A 2 -22.00 -11.71 37.74
CA SER A 2 -21.50 -10.42 37.25
C SER A 2 -21.03 -10.62 35.81
N ASN A 3 -21.68 -9.95 34.85
CA ASN A 3 -21.19 -9.87 33.46
C ASN A 3 -19.90 -9.04 33.47
N LYS A 4 -18.74 -9.72 33.47
CA LYS A 4 -17.48 -9.03 33.23
C LYS A 4 -17.41 -8.69 31.73
N ILE A 5 -17.52 -7.42 31.39
CA ILE A 5 -17.22 -6.92 30.05
C ILE A 5 -15.69 -6.83 29.95
N ILE A 6 -15.12 -7.61 29.05
CA ILE A 6 -13.68 -7.53 28.75
C ILE A 6 -13.54 -6.56 27.57
N HIS A 7 -12.86 -5.44 27.80
CA HIS A 7 -12.46 -4.52 26.73
C HIS A 7 -11.07 -4.92 26.27
N LEU A 8 -10.94 -5.27 24.99
CA LEU A 8 -9.67 -5.52 24.32
C LEU A 8 -9.39 -4.37 23.37
N LEU A 9 -8.29 -3.66 23.60
CA LEU A 9 -7.79 -2.66 22.66
C LEU A 9 -6.79 -3.34 21.73
N LEU A 10 -7.09 -3.37 20.43
CA LEU A 10 -6.21 -3.90 19.41
C LEU A 10 -5.69 -2.75 18.53
N ASN A 11 -4.45 -2.90 18.04
CA ASN A 11 -3.98 -2.13 16.90
C ASN A 11 -4.90 -2.41 15.70
N ASP A 12 -5.25 -1.38 14.92
CA ASP A 12 -6.18 -1.48 13.80
C ASP A 12 -5.72 -2.52 12.78
N PHE A 13 -4.43 -2.55 12.47
CA PHE A 13 -3.88 -3.49 11.49
C PHE A 13 -3.74 -4.92 12.07
N ALA A 14 -3.59 -5.07 13.38
CA ALA A 14 -3.73 -6.37 14.03
C ALA A 14 -5.15 -6.93 13.89
N ALA A 15 -6.17 -6.09 13.98
CA ALA A 15 -7.56 -6.49 13.73
C ALA A 15 -7.76 -6.98 12.29
N VAL A 16 -7.16 -6.30 11.30
CA VAL A 16 -7.12 -6.77 9.90
C VAL A 16 -6.47 -8.16 9.82
N GLY A 17 -5.32 -8.36 10.48
CA GLY A 17 -4.62 -9.64 10.50
C GLY A 17 -5.47 -10.80 11.01
N TYR A 18 -6.24 -10.57 12.08
CA TYR A 18 -7.22 -11.58 12.56
C TYR A 18 -8.36 -11.79 11.57
N GLY A 19 -8.80 -10.74 10.88
CA GLY A 19 -9.87 -10.78 9.88
C GLY A 19 -9.51 -11.64 8.65
N ILE A 20 -8.24 -11.76 8.30
CA ILE A 20 -7.79 -12.58 7.16
C ILE A 20 -8.25 -14.04 7.28
N ALA A 21 -8.33 -14.58 8.49
CA ALA A 21 -8.78 -15.95 8.71
C ALA A 21 -10.28 -16.16 8.39
N THR A 22 -11.06 -15.11 8.23
CA THR A 22 -12.49 -15.17 7.91
C THR A 22 -12.77 -15.06 6.41
N LEU A 23 -11.75 -14.76 5.58
CA LEU A 23 -11.87 -14.63 4.14
C LEU A 23 -12.01 -16.01 3.48
N GLY A 24 -12.98 -16.13 2.57
CA GLY A 24 -13.15 -17.29 1.69
C GLY A 24 -12.43 -17.09 0.35
N GLU A 25 -12.40 -18.12 -0.48
CA GLU A 25 -11.78 -18.08 -1.81
C GLU A 25 -12.39 -16.98 -2.71
N HIS A 26 -13.67 -16.67 -2.53
CA HIS A 26 -14.38 -15.63 -3.30
C HIS A 26 -14.01 -14.20 -2.90
N ASP A 27 -13.39 -14.03 -1.74
CA ASP A 27 -12.97 -12.74 -1.21
C ASP A 27 -11.52 -12.39 -1.61
N MET A 28 -10.85 -13.30 -2.33
CA MET A 28 -9.43 -13.20 -2.64
C MET A 28 -9.16 -13.27 -4.14
N LEU A 29 -8.20 -12.47 -4.59
CA LEU A 29 -7.64 -12.51 -5.93
C LEU A 29 -6.15 -12.89 -5.83
N THR A 30 -5.77 -13.99 -6.51
CA THR A 30 -4.36 -14.37 -6.61
C THR A 30 -3.64 -13.50 -7.63
N LEU A 31 -2.79 -12.60 -7.17
CA LEU A 31 -1.98 -11.73 -8.04
C LEU A 31 -0.74 -12.49 -8.58
N GLN A 32 -0.09 -13.26 -7.71
CA GLN A 32 1.09 -14.04 -8.08
C GLN A 32 0.96 -15.47 -7.54
N ARG A 33 1.15 -16.46 -8.40
CA ARG A 33 1.11 -17.87 -8.00
C ARG A 33 2.41 -18.26 -7.29
N GLY A 34 2.29 -19.01 -6.21
CA GLY A 34 3.41 -19.55 -5.45
C GLY A 34 3.05 -20.93 -4.88
N THR A 35 4.00 -21.53 -4.18
CA THR A 35 3.77 -22.77 -3.43
C THR A 35 3.40 -22.43 -1.98
N ALA A 36 2.15 -22.67 -1.63
CA ALA A 36 1.69 -22.43 -0.27
C ALA A 36 2.44 -23.34 0.72
N GLN A 37 2.97 -22.72 1.78
CA GLN A 37 3.54 -23.44 2.92
C GLN A 37 2.44 -23.58 4.00
N PRO A 38 1.89 -24.78 4.25
CA PRO A 38 0.95 -24.98 5.33
C PRO A 38 1.58 -24.52 6.66
N GLN A 39 0.85 -23.73 7.44
CA GLN A 39 1.33 -23.20 8.72
C GLN A 39 2.58 -22.29 8.62
N GLY A 40 2.97 -21.88 7.42
CA GLY A 40 4.05 -20.91 7.22
C GLY A 40 3.69 -19.52 7.75
N THR A 41 4.71 -18.71 8.06
CA THR A 41 4.51 -17.30 8.40
C THR A 41 3.82 -16.57 7.24
N ARG A 42 2.86 -15.70 7.56
CA ARG A 42 2.15 -14.86 6.61
C ARG A 42 2.44 -13.39 6.90
N LEU A 43 2.58 -12.61 5.86
CA LEU A 43 2.65 -11.16 5.94
C LEU A 43 1.34 -10.56 5.41
N VAL A 44 0.77 -9.64 6.15
CA VAL A 44 -0.38 -8.84 5.71
C VAL A 44 0.09 -7.40 5.55
N VAL A 45 -0.12 -6.87 4.36
CA VAL A 45 0.26 -5.51 4.00
C VAL A 45 -0.98 -4.80 3.47
N GLY A 46 -1.21 -3.59 3.90
CA GLY A 46 -2.35 -2.79 3.45
C GLY A 46 -1.96 -1.35 3.22
N ALA A 47 -2.06 -0.91 1.97
CA ALA A 47 -1.84 0.45 1.56
C ALA A 47 -3.17 1.23 1.60
N GLY A 48 -3.30 2.15 2.54
CA GLY A 48 -4.44 3.06 2.70
C GLY A 48 -3.95 4.50 2.83
N THR A 49 -4.39 5.22 3.84
CA THR A 49 -3.82 6.54 4.21
C THR A 49 -2.37 6.44 4.68
N GLY A 50 -1.99 5.27 5.20
CA GLY A 50 -0.63 4.86 5.52
C GLY A 50 -0.33 3.48 4.95
N LEU A 51 0.76 2.85 5.40
CA LEU A 51 1.15 1.48 5.06
C LEU A 51 1.15 0.61 6.32
N GLY A 52 0.05 -0.09 6.54
CA GLY A 52 -0.07 -1.04 7.63
C GLY A 52 0.60 -2.37 7.30
N VAL A 53 1.28 -2.95 8.30
CA VAL A 53 1.95 -4.24 8.17
C VAL A 53 1.74 -5.05 9.43
N CYS A 54 1.35 -6.31 9.31
CA CYS A 54 1.40 -7.26 10.41
C CYS A 54 1.87 -8.63 9.94
N MET A 55 2.42 -9.39 10.87
CA MET A 55 2.92 -10.74 10.63
C MET A 55 2.04 -11.75 11.39
N LEU A 56 1.73 -12.86 10.75
CA LEU A 56 0.97 -13.95 11.34
C LEU A 56 1.87 -15.18 11.45
N ASN A 57 2.08 -15.66 12.67
CA ASN A 57 2.87 -16.86 12.95
C ASN A 57 1.98 -17.98 13.47
N TRP A 58 2.15 -19.18 12.91
CA TRP A 58 1.43 -20.36 13.35
C TRP A 58 1.85 -20.79 14.77
N GLN A 59 0.87 -21.03 15.64
CA GLN A 59 1.08 -21.36 17.06
C GLN A 59 0.55 -22.77 17.44
N GLY A 60 0.43 -23.68 16.46
CA GLY A 60 -0.07 -25.03 16.68
C GLY A 60 -1.58 -25.19 16.45
N GLU A 61 -2.42 -24.30 16.95
CA GLU A 61 -3.88 -24.35 16.78
C GLU A 61 -4.43 -23.18 15.91
N GLY A 62 -3.62 -22.14 15.67
CA GLY A 62 -4.02 -20.96 14.91
C GLY A 62 -2.88 -19.99 14.68
N TYR A 63 -3.18 -18.90 14.01
CA TYR A 63 -2.23 -17.83 13.77
C TYR A 63 -2.30 -16.78 14.88
N ALA A 64 -1.15 -16.48 15.48
CA ALA A 64 -0.98 -15.29 16.29
C ALA A 64 -0.59 -14.10 15.40
N VAL A 65 -1.24 -12.97 15.61
CA VAL A 65 -0.99 -11.73 14.86
C VAL A 65 -0.01 -10.86 15.62
N HIS A 66 1.05 -10.45 14.95
CA HIS A 66 2.07 -9.56 15.47
C HIS A 66 2.03 -8.25 14.65
N PRO A 67 1.52 -7.15 15.23
CA PRO A 67 1.55 -5.84 14.58
C PRO A 67 3.00 -5.37 14.39
N SER A 68 3.23 -4.58 13.36
CA SER A 68 4.55 -4.09 12.99
C SER A 68 4.47 -2.67 12.46
N GLU A 69 5.52 -1.90 12.67
CA GLU A 69 5.76 -0.59 12.07
C GLU A 69 6.65 -0.69 10.81
N ALA A 70 6.62 -1.83 10.11
CA ALA A 70 7.48 -2.06 8.94
C ALA A 70 7.16 -1.11 7.76
N GLY A 71 5.98 -0.52 7.70
CA GLY A 71 5.69 0.57 6.75
C GLY A 71 6.63 1.78 6.89
N HIS A 72 7.23 1.96 8.07
CA HIS A 72 8.20 3.01 8.35
C HIS A 72 9.66 2.63 8.05
N THR A 73 9.95 1.45 7.48
CA THR A 73 11.31 1.11 7.00
C THR A 73 11.71 2.01 5.84
N ASP A 74 13.01 2.21 5.65
CA ASP A 74 13.53 3.10 4.61
C ASP A 74 13.23 2.54 3.23
N PHE A 75 12.78 3.42 2.33
CA PHE A 75 12.53 3.08 0.94
C PHE A 75 13.84 2.74 0.22
N ALA A 76 13.87 1.57 -0.42
CA ALA A 76 14.97 1.07 -1.22
C ALA A 76 14.59 1.11 -2.71
N PRO A 77 15.13 2.06 -3.50
CA PRO A 77 14.84 2.16 -4.93
C PRO A 77 15.30 0.93 -5.72
N LEU A 78 14.55 0.56 -6.75
CA LEU A 78 14.86 -0.55 -7.67
C LEU A 78 15.56 -0.09 -8.94
N ASP A 79 15.39 1.17 -9.34
CA ASP A 79 15.92 1.72 -10.58
C ASP A 79 16.26 3.23 -10.45
N ALA A 80 16.85 3.79 -11.51
CA ALA A 80 17.25 5.19 -11.56
C ALA A 80 16.07 6.19 -11.41
N THR A 81 14.85 5.82 -11.83
CA THR A 81 13.66 6.65 -11.69
C THR A 81 13.24 6.72 -10.23
N GLN A 82 13.26 5.58 -9.54
CA GLN A 82 12.98 5.49 -8.11
C GLN A 82 14.10 6.14 -7.27
N ASP A 83 15.36 6.10 -7.71
CA ASP A 83 16.46 6.86 -7.11
C ASP A 83 16.20 8.38 -7.18
N ALA A 84 15.75 8.87 -8.34
CA ALA A 84 15.39 10.27 -8.52
C ALA A 84 14.16 10.67 -7.69
N LEU A 85 13.15 9.80 -7.60
CA LEU A 85 12.00 9.98 -6.70
C LEU A 85 12.46 10.10 -5.25
N LEU A 86 13.30 9.17 -4.77
CA LEU A 86 13.86 9.21 -3.42
C LEU A 86 14.63 10.51 -3.17
N ALA A 87 15.46 10.94 -4.11
CA ALA A 87 16.21 12.19 -4.01
C ALA A 87 15.28 13.42 -3.93
N SER A 88 14.19 13.43 -4.69
CA SER A 88 13.19 14.50 -4.66
C SER A 88 12.46 14.56 -3.31
N LEU A 89 12.10 13.41 -2.76
CA LEU A 89 11.35 13.30 -1.49
C LEU A 89 12.23 13.53 -0.26
N ARG A 90 13.54 13.29 -0.34
CA ARG A 90 14.47 13.65 0.74
C ARG A 90 14.52 15.14 1.04
N LYS A 91 14.25 16.00 0.05
CA LYS A 91 14.25 17.45 0.25
C LYS A 91 13.22 17.90 1.30
N PRO A 92 11.91 17.55 1.18
CA PRO A 92 10.91 17.94 2.16
C PRO A 92 10.88 17.06 3.41
N PHE A 93 11.27 15.77 3.33
CA PHE A 93 11.06 14.80 4.41
C PHE A 93 12.33 14.37 5.15
N GLY A 94 13.52 14.61 4.61
CA GLY A 94 14.77 14.10 5.12
C GLY A 94 14.85 12.58 4.92
N ARG A 95 14.18 11.82 5.76
CA ARG A 95 14.02 10.37 5.67
C ARG A 95 12.77 10.00 4.88
N VAL A 96 12.86 9.04 3.99
CA VAL A 96 11.74 8.54 3.17
C VAL A 96 11.49 7.08 3.50
N SER A 97 10.33 6.78 4.07
CA SER A 97 9.88 5.42 4.36
C SER A 97 9.08 4.83 3.20
N TYR A 98 8.88 3.50 3.22
CA TYR A 98 7.98 2.84 2.28
C TYR A 98 6.58 3.46 2.31
N GLU A 99 6.04 3.79 3.46
CA GLU A 99 4.73 4.47 3.59
C GLU A 99 4.68 5.80 2.80
N ARG A 100 5.81 6.52 2.70
CA ARG A 100 5.89 7.76 1.91
C ARG A 100 5.65 7.53 0.42
N ILE A 101 5.84 6.29 -0.05
CA ILE A 101 5.70 5.84 -1.43
C ILE A 101 4.43 5.01 -1.59
N VAL A 102 4.24 4.01 -0.72
CA VAL A 102 3.18 3.00 -0.81
C VAL A 102 2.05 3.37 0.14
N SER A 103 1.29 4.38 -0.22
CA SER A 103 0.07 4.86 0.46
C SER A 103 -0.71 5.76 -0.50
N GLY A 104 -1.95 6.11 -0.20
CA GLY A 104 -2.71 7.08 -1.01
C GLY A 104 -1.93 8.39 -1.23
N PRO A 105 -1.46 9.08 -0.17
CA PRO A 105 -0.57 10.22 -0.33
C PRO A 105 0.73 9.90 -1.07
N GLY A 106 1.23 8.66 -0.99
CA GLY A 106 2.41 8.18 -1.73
C GLY A 106 2.17 8.15 -3.23
N LEU A 107 1.04 7.61 -3.65
CA LEU A 107 0.65 7.56 -5.06
C LEU A 107 0.58 8.97 -5.67
N LEU A 108 0.02 9.94 -4.93
CA LEU A 108 -0.01 11.34 -5.36
C LEU A 108 1.40 11.93 -5.49
N ARG A 109 2.33 11.58 -4.58
CA ARG A 109 3.73 12.03 -4.67
C ARG A 109 4.44 11.45 -5.88
N ILE A 110 4.25 10.14 -6.16
CA ILE A 110 4.78 9.49 -7.36
C ILE A 110 4.24 10.19 -8.61
N PHE A 111 2.93 10.41 -8.69
CA PHE A 111 2.27 11.08 -9.80
C PHE A 111 2.83 12.47 -10.05
N SER A 112 2.92 13.29 -8.99
CA SER A 112 3.47 14.65 -9.06
C SER A 112 4.95 14.66 -9.47
N PHE A 113 5.74 13.72 -8.96
CA PHE A 113 7.13 13.56 -9.35
C PHE A 113 7.26 13.23 -10.84
N LEU A 114 6.53 12.24 -11.35
CA LEU A 114 6.57 11.85 -12.75
C LEU A 114 6.13 13.00 -13.68
N GLN A 115 5.12 13.76 -13.28
CA GLN A 115 4.68 14.95 -14.02
C GLN A 115 5.82 15.99 -14.14
N ASN A 116 6.51 16.26 -13.04
CA ASN A 116 7.61 17.24 -13.00
C ASN A 116 8.87 16.80 -13.76
N GLU A 117 9.14 15.49 -13.81
CA GLU A 117 10.27 14.91 -14.55
C GLU A 117 9.98 14.72 -16.06
N GLY A 118 8.95 15.38 -16.57
CA GLY A 118 8.60 15.30 -18.00
C GLY A 118 7.87 14.03 -18.39
N GLY A 119 7.25 13.35 -17.45
CA GLY A 119 6.47 12.11 -17.65
C GLY A 119 5.19 12.31 -18.47
N GLY A 120 4.86 13.52 -18.83
CA GLY A 120 3.66 13.90 -19.57
C GLY A 120 2.74 14.82 -18.77
N MET A 121 1.71 15.30 -19.45
CA MET A 121 0.66 16.10 -18.80
C MET A 121 -0.54 15.20 -18.50
N PRO A 122 -1.16 15.34 -17.32
CA PRO A 122 -2.42 14.65 -17.02
C PRO A 122 -3.50 15.03 -18.01
N SER A 123 -4.38 14.10 -18.34
CA SER A 123 -5.56 14.38 -19.14
C SER A 123 -6.46 15.38 -18.41
N ARG A 124 -7.20 16.20 -19.19
CA ARG A 124 -8.17 17.14 -18.63
C ARG A 124 -9.21 16.41 -17.76
N GLN A 125 -9.62 15.21 -18.18
CA GLN A 125 -10.60 14.40 -17.47
C GLN A 125 -10.08 13.96 -16.09
N LEU A 126 -8.81 13.55 -15.99
CA LEU A 126 -8.17 13.23 -14.71
C LEU A 126 -8.11 14.46 -13.80
N LEU A 127 -7.70 15.61 -14.31
CA LEU A 127 -7.66 16.85 -13.52
C LEU A 127 -9.05 17.25 -12.98
N GLU A 128 -10.10 17.10 -13.80
CA GLU A 128 -11.48 17.35 -13.37
C GLU A 128 -11.95 16.32 -12.31
N ALA A 129 -11.52 15.05 -12.42
CA ALA A 129 -11.84 14.02 -11.43
C ALA A 129 -11.15 14.29 -10.09
N MET A 130 -9.86 14.67 -10.10
CA MET A 130 -9.10 15.03 -8.89
C MET A 130 -9.69 16.24 -8.13
N GLN A 131 -10.47 17.09 -8.80
CA GLN A 131 -11.19 18.19 -8.15
C GLN A 131 -12.50 17.77 -7.49
N LYS A 132 -13.05 16.62 -7.85
CA LYS A 132 -14.38 16.15 -7.42
C LYS A 132 -14.35 15.03 -6.39
N GLN A 133 -13.21 14.33 -6.26
CA GLN A 133 -13.00 13.23 -5.35
C GLN A 133 -11.57 13.23 -4.80
N ASP A 134 -11.24 12.26 -3.95
CA ASP A 134 -9.87 12.05 -3.47
C ASP A 134 -8.90 11.87 -4.65
N GLU A 135 -7.80 12.63 -4.65
CA GLU A 135 -6.84 12.66 -5.76
C GLU A 135 -6.19 11.30 -6.02
N ALA A 136 -5.82 10.57 -4.96
CA ALA A 136 -5.23 9.24 -5.11
C ALA A 136 -6.24 8.23 -5.66
N ALA A 137 -7.52 8.32 -5.25
CA ALA A 137 -8.58 7.52 -5.80
C ALA A 137 -8.81 7.80 -7.28
N ALA A 138 -8.81 9.09 -7.70
CA ALA A 138 -8.93 9.48 -9.10
C ALA A 138 -7.76 8.94 -9.93
N ILE A 139 -6.51 9.08 -9.44
CA ILE A 139 -5.32 8.55 -10.12
C ILE A 139 -5.44 7.02 -10.27
N SER A 140 -5.83 6.31 -9.21
CA SER A 140 -6.01 4.85 -9.24
C SER A 140 -7.08 4.42 -10.24
N GLU A 141 -8.23 5.08 -10.25
CA GLU A 141 -9.33 4.81 -11.17
C GLU A 141 -8.90 4.97 -12.62
N PHE A 142 -8.24 6.09 -12.95
CA PHE A 142 -7.78 6.37 -14.31
C PHE A 142 -6.65 5.45 -14.75
N ALA A 143 -5.80 5.01 -13.81
CA ALA A 143 -4.73 4.05 -14.07
C ALA A 143 -5.29 2.66 -14.39
N VAL A 144 -6.15 2.12 -13.51
CA VAL A 144 -6.76 0.78 -13.67
C VAL A 144 -7.55 0.68 -14.97
N ASN A 145 -8.29 1.75 -15.33
CA ASN A 145 -9.06 1.81 -16.57
C ASN A 145 -8.22 2.25 -17.79
N LYS A 146 -6.90 2.48 -17.64
CA LYS A 146 -5.96 2.91 -18.69
C LYS A 146 -6.41 4.19 -19.42
N LEU A 147 -7.05 5.10 -18.69
CA LEU A 147 -7.59 6.36 -19.21
C LEU A 147 -6.55 7.48 -19.27
N ASP A 148 -5.46 7.35 -18.49
CA ASP A 148 -4.40 8.35 -18.43
C ASP A 148 -3.02 7.67 -18.31
N PRO A 149 -2.10 7.88 -19.28
CA PRO A 149 -0.79 7.22 -19.27
C PRO A 149 0.10 7.59 -18.07
N LEU A 150 -0.02 8.83 -17.55
CA LEU A 150 0.73 9.27 -16.39
C LEU A 150 0.23 8.58 -15.12
N ALA A 151 -1.09 8.45 -14.98
CA ALA A 151 -1.71 7.69 -13.90
C ALA A 151 -1.29 6.22 -13.92
N VAL A 152 -1.25 5.58 -15.10
CA VAL A 152 -0.78 4.19 -15.25
C VAL A 152 0.65 4.06 -14.76
N ARG A 153 1.57 4.92 -15.21
CA ARG A 153 2.97 4.89 -14.76
C ARG A 153 3.12 5.12 -13.27
N ALA A 154 2.29 6.00 -12.70
CA ALA A 154 2.31 6.25 -11.26
C ALA A 154 1.85 5.02 -10.46
N LEU A 155 0.81 4.35 -10.92
CA LEU A 155 0.31 3.14 -10.28
C LEU A 155 1.29 1.97 -10.45
N ASP A 156 1.92 1.81 -11.62
CA ASP A 156 2.94 0.78 -11.85
C ASP A 156 4.11 0.94 -10.86
N MET A 157 4.66 2.16 -10.72
CA MET A 157 5.73 2.45 -9.76
C MET A 157 5.30 2.22 -8.29
N PHE A 158 4.04 2.49 -7.96
CA PHE A 158 3.47 2.19 -6.65
C PHE A 158 3.41 0.67 -6.40
N ILE A 159 3.01 -0.10 -7.40
CA ILE A 159 2.92 -1.58 -7.33
C ILE A 159 4.32 -2.19 -7.21
N ASP A 160 5.30 -1.69 -7.97
CA ASP A 160 6.71 -2.08 -7.84
C ASP A 160 7.22 -1.89 -6.40
N GLY A 161 6.79 -0.82 -5.74
CA GLY A 161 7.08 -0.56 -4.32
C GLY A 161 6.51 -1.61 -3.35
N LEU A 162 5.51 -2.39 -3.76
CA LEU A 162 4.97 -3.53 -3.01
C LEU A 162 5.76 -4.83 -3.26
N GLY A 163 6.66 -4.85 -4.26
CA GLY A 163 7.42 -6.03 -4.65
C GLY A 163 6.63 -7.03 -5.51
N LEU A 164 5.67 -6.54 -6.28
CA LEU A 164 4.77 -7.32 -7.16
C LEU A 164 5.21 -7.19 -8.62
#